data_ea597ac60bce79cb53c5c4d566361cf3
#
_entry.id   ea597ac60bce79cb53c5c4d566361cf3
#
_cell.length_a   1.000
_cell.length_b   1.000
_cell.length_c   1.000
_cell.angle_alpha   90.00
_cell.angle_beta   90.00
_cell.angle_gamma   90.00
#
_symmetry.space_group_name_H-M   'P 1'
#
loop_
_entity.id
_entity.type
_entity.pdbx_description
1 polymer ?
#
loop_
_entity_poly.entity_id
_entity_poly.type
_entity_poly.pdbx_seq_one_letter_code
_entity_poly.pdbx_strand_id
1 'polypeptide(L)'
;MAVIAGAGSGKTRVLTRRIAHRVLSDTAEAEHTLALTFTREAAGELRRRLGASGVRERVEAGTFHSVALGLLRRRWVDTGRPVPTVVDDRARLLRAASPRTDSPGGDRGRASAVLEEVNWALARGLGSDDYQRAARAAGRRSRVMSQVPAALDAYAEEKRRRGVVDLDDLLAILVRELEGDRTFAEAVRWRFRHLHVDEAQDLNPLQHRLVDVLREGSDDLFLVGDPSQAIYGFNGTDPSLLVDVDRRFPGVEVIRLPVNHRSTPQIVAAGNHVLDTSGQGAGLVSAREDARPLSLTAYADENAEASGVAASVLGCDPAAIRRGEVAVLARTHQVAGRVAEALESRGIVVRRRALASGSIERRLLDRAQRCQSASALRFFAHDLLDEFDTDVSREANSEGDRAATARVGEVLVDFLREQPYGDGTALRSWLATVDPFGIRDVSGVEVLTFHASKGREWPTVFVVGVEKGLSPHRAATTNGAVAEEARLLYVALTRATDVCQVSRAERRAGYRRQPSPFLDGFEPASAPIAEPPVLRTIDADRRRERDRMDRLVLWRESAARRIGVLPSEFCPDAALRRIAESQPRDAAALDRATGLGAMTSERLIAGVVAALDGSG
;
A
#
# COMPACT_ATOMS: atom_id res chain seq x y z
N MET A 1 -2.56 -21.06 1.12
CA MET A 1 -1.84 -20.76 -0.17
C MET A 1 -1.01 -19.50 0.01
N ALA A 2 0.22 -19.48 -0.50
CA ALA A 2 1.09 -18.30 -0.56
C ALA A 2 1.50 -18.01 -2.02
N VAL A 3 1.45 -16.74 -2.43
CA VAL A 3 1.87 -16.30 -3.76
C VAL A 3 3.08 -15.39 -3.63
N ILE A 4 4.22 -15.85 -4.09
CA ILE A 4 5.45 -15.08 -4.20
C ILE A 4 5.47 -14.41 -5.56
N ALA A 5 5.30 -13.10 -5.58
CA ALA A 5 5.01 -12.36 -6.79
C ALA A 5 5.92 -11.13 -6.90
N GLY A 6 6.86 -11.13 -7.82
CA GLY A 6 7.82 -10.05 -8.02
C GLY A 6 7.19 -8.71 -8.40
N ALA A 7 8.03 -7.68 -8.54
CA ALA A 7 7.57 -6.38 -9.00
C ALA A 7 6.84 -6.50 -10.34
N GLY A 8 5.72 -5.79 -10.49
CA GLY A 8 4.96 -5.77 -11.75
C GLY A 8 4.29 -7.08 -12.16
N SER A 9 4.31 -8.15 -11.34
CA SER A 9 3.66 -9.43 -11.65
C SER A 9 2.16 -9.47 -11.42
N GLY A 10 1.57 -8.40 -10.88
CA GLY A 10 0.13 -8.27 -10.67
C GLY A 10 -0.38 -8.81 -9.33
N LYS A 11 0.41 -8.72 -8.24
CA LYS A 11 0.03 -9.13 -6.87
C LYS A 11 -1.41 -8.77 -6.49
N THR A 12 -1.72 -7.49 -6.49
CA THR A 12 -3.05 -7.00 -6.10
C THR A 12 -4.15 -7.49 -7.06
N ARG A 13 -3.82 -7.70 -8.34
CA ARG A 13 -4.77 -8.27 -9.32
C ARG A 13 -5.08 -9.73 -9.02
N VAL A 14 -4.09 -10.53 -8.62
CA VAL A 14 -4.29 -11.92 -8.22
C VAL A 14 -5.14 -11.98 -6.96
N LEU A 15 -4.84 -11.16 -5.95
CA LEU A 15 -5.61 -11.08 -4.71
C LEU A 15 -7.08 -10.73 -4.99
N THR A 16 -7.34 -9.63 -5.71
CA THR A 16 -8.71 -9.18 -6.00
C THR A 16 -9.50 -10.20 -6.82
N ARG A 17 -8.87 -10.80 -7.83
CA ARG A 17 -9.52 -11.83 -8.66
C ARG A 17 -9.78 -13.11 -7.89
N ARG A 18 -8.88 -13.51 -7.00
CA ARG A 18 -9.11 -14.66 -6.14
C ARG A 18 -10.32 -14.45 -5.23
N ILE A 19 -10.39 -13.30 -4.55
CA ILE A 19 -11.55 -12.96 -3.69
C ILE A 19 -12.82 -12.98 -4.53
N ALA A 20 -12.84 -12.25 -5.64
CA ALA A 20 -14.00 -12.18 -6.52
C ALA A 20 -14.41 -13.56 -7.05
N HIS A 21 -13.45 -14.37 -7.51
CA HIS A 21 -13.72 -15.72 -7.99
C HIS A 21 -14.34 -16.58 -6.90
N ARG A 22 -13.79 -16.58 -5.71
CA ARG A 22 -14.30 -17.40 -4.60
C ARG A 22 -15.71 -17.01 -4.17
N VAL A 23 -15.96 -15.69 -4.09
CA VAL A 23 -17.30 -15.19 -3.76
C VAL A 23 -18.30 -15.54 -4.86
N LEU A 24 -17.93 -15.34 -6.12
CA LEU A 24 -18.80 -15.64 -7.26
C LEU A 24 -19.01 -17.14 -7.52
N SER A 25 -18.12 -18.00 -7.05
CA SER A 25 -18.25 -19.48 -7.14
C SER A 25 -18.79 -20.10 -5.86
N ASP A 26 -19.32 -19.31 -4.92
CA ASP A 26 -19.87 -19.73 -3.64
C ASP A 26 -18.91 -20.60 -2.79
N THR A 27 -17.58 -20.41 -2.99
CA THR A 27 -16.53 -21.09 -2.18
C THR A 27 -16.03 -20.22 -1.02
N ALA A 28 -16.47 -18.98 -0.93
CA ALA A 28 -16.28 -18.09 0.21
C ALA A 28 -17.42 -17.08 0.27
N GLU A 29 -17.83 -16.72 1.47
CA GLU A 29 -18.82 -15.68 1.67
C GLU A 29 -18.15 -14.32 1.77
N ALA A 30 -18.68 -13.36 1.03
CA ALA A 30 -18.13 -12.01 0.99
C ALA A 30 -18.09 -11.33 2.36
N GLU A 31 -19.15 -11.47 3.16
CA GLU A 31 -19.29 -10.89 4.50
C GLU A 31 -18.36 -11.51 5.55
N HIS A 32 -17.82 -12.71 5.27
CA HIS A 32 -16.87 -13.43 6.10
C HIS A 32 -15.43 -13.35 5.56
N THR A 33 -15.22 -12.54 4.53
CA THR A 33 -13.90 -12.34 3.91
C THR A 33 -13.24 -11.08 4.45
N LEU A 34 -12.02 -11.23 4.98
CA LEU A 34 -11.15 -10.14 5.41
C LEU A 34 -9.92 -10.05 4.51
N ALA A 35 -9.69 -8.87 3.96
CA ALA A 35 -8.51 -8.57 3.17
C ALA A 35 -7.66 -7.50 3.88
N LEU A 36 -6.50 -7.90 4.37
CA LEU A 36 -5.55 -7.06 5.09
C LEU A 36 -4.45 -6.58 4.17
N THR A 37 -4.08 -5.32 4.30
CA THR A 37 -2.96 -4.72 3.57
C THR A 37 -2.12 -3.81 4.48
N PHE A 38 -0.95 -3.40 3.99
CA PHE A 38 -0.02 -2.61 4.79
C PHE A 38 -0.35 -1.11 4.79
N THR A 39 -0.83 -0.56 3.66
CA THR A 39 -1.09 0.87 3.52
C THR A 39 -2.57 1.18 3.30
N ARG A 40 -2.97 2.39 3.70
CA ARG A 40 -4.33 2.90 3.50
C ARG A 40 -4.67 3.08 2.03
N GLU A 41 -3.69 3.49 1.23
CA GLU A 41 -3.83 3.62 -0.23
C GLU A 41 -4.11 2.25 -0.88
N ALA A 42 -3.36 1.21 -0.46
CA ALA A 42 -3.60 -0.15 -0.93
C ALA A 42 -4.97 -0.68 -0.49
N ALA A 43 -5.41 -0.40 0.74
CA ALA A 43 -6.75 -0.77 1.21
C ALA A 43 -7.85 -0.07 0.39
N GLY A 44 -7.68 1.21 0.08
CA GLY A 44 -8.59 1.98 -0.78
C GLY A 44 -8.65 1.43 -2.20
N GLU A 45 -7.49 1.10 -2.79
CA GLU A 45 -7.39 0.49 -4.12
C GLU A 45 -8.06 -0.89 -4.15
N LEU A 46 -7.81 -1.71 -3.12
CA LEU A 46 -8.40 -3.04 -2.99
C LEU A 46 -9.93 -2.95 -2.93
N ARG A 47 -10.49 -2.06 -2.09
CA ARG A 47 -11.94 -1.81 -2.02
C ARG A 47 -12.51 -1.36 -3.37
N ARG A 48 -11.84 -0.45 -4.07
CA ARG A 48 -12.25 0.04 -5.37
C ARG A 48 -12.28 -1.07 -6.43
N ARG A 49 -11.26 -1.94 -6.47
CA ARG A 49 -11.19 -3.08 -7.40
C ARG A 49 -12.21 -4.17 -7.09
N LEU A 50 -12.42 -4.49 -5.81
CA LEU A 50 -13.48 -5.40 -5.40
C LEU A 50 -14.86 -4.85 -5.77
N GLY A 51 -15.05 -3.54 -5.62
CA GLY A 51 -16.22 -2.83 -6.06
C GLY A 51 -16.54 -2.98 -7.55
N ALA A 52 -15.52 -2.80 -8.39
CA ALA A 52 -15.64 -3.00 -9.83
C ALA A 52 -15.94 -4.46 -10.21
N SER A 53 -15.64 -5.42 -9.30
CA SER A 53 -15.87 -6.85 -9.49
C SER A 53 -17.23 -7.33 -8.94
N GLY A 54 -18.10 -6.44 -8.47
CA GLY A 54 -19.44 -6.77 -7.98
C GLY A 54 -19.51 -7.32 -6.54
N VAL A 55 -18.40 -7.36 -5.80
CA VAL A 55 -18.33 -7.85 -4.40
C VAL A 55 -18.12 -6.73 -3.36
N ARG A 56 -18.38 -5.52 -3.78
CA ARG A 56 -18.00 -4.26 -3.14
C ARG A 56 -18.46 -4.09 -1.70
N GLU A 57 -19.73 -4.40 -1.41
CA GLU A 57 -20.39 -3.98 -0.18
C GLU A 57 -20.21 -4.95 0.98
N ARG A 58 -19.67 -6.14 0.72
CA ARG A 58 -19.65 -7.24 1.67
C ARG A 58 -18.27 -7.63 2.17
N VAL A 59 -17.21 -7.46 1.35
CA VAL A 59 -15.84 -7.80 1.74
C VAL A 59 -15.25 -6.72 2.63
N GLU A 60 -14.79 -7.08 3.82
CA GLU A 60 -14.05 -6.17 4.68
C GLU A 60 -12.58 -6.09 4.22
N ALA A 61 -12.16 -4.89 3.79
CA ALA A 61 -10.78 -4.64 3.36
C ALA A 61 -10.22 -3.43 4.10
N GLY A 62 -9.05 -3.58 4.73
CA GLY A 62 -8.45 -2.52 5.54
C GLY A 62 -6.99 -2.76 5.89
N THR A 63 -6.39 -1.79 6.58
CA THR A 63 -5.08 -1.99 7.19
C THR A 63 -5.22 -2.77 8.50
N PHE A 64 -4.15 -3.43 8.93
CA PHE A 64 -4.10 -4.12 10.22
C PHE A 64 -4.61 -3.24 11.38
N HIS A 65 -4.16 -1.99 11.43
CA HIS A 65 -4.54 -1.05 12.49
C HIS A 65 -6.00 -0.60 12.40
N SER A 66 -6.54 -0.37 11.20
CA SER A 66 -7.94 0.04 11.04
C SER A 66 -8.91 -1.07 11.42
N VAL A 67 -8.61 -2.31 11.05
CA VAL A 67 -9.39 -3.50 11.42
C VAL A 67 -9.30 -3.74 12.93
N ALA A 68 -8.08 -3.67 13.50
CA ALA A 68 -7.91 -3.82 14.95
C ALA A 68 -8.68 -2.76 15.74
N LEU A 69 -8.61 -1.50 15.34
CA LEU A 69 -9.37 -0.42 15.97
C LEU A 69 -10.89 -0.66 15.88
N GLY A 70 -11.38 -1.12 14.72
CA GLY A 70 -12.80 -1.43 14.52
C GLY A 70 -13.31 -2.55 15.44
N LEU A 71 -12.53 -3.64 15.58
CA LEU A 71 -12.85 -4.75 16.47
C LEU A 71 -12.79 -4.35 17.95
N LEU A 72 -11.73 -3.64 18.34
CA LEU A 72 -11.53 -3.19 19.72
C LEU A 72 -12.59 -2.19 20.17
N ARG A 73 -13.02 -1.26 19.30
CA ARG A 73 -14.10 -0.31 19.64
C ARG A 73 -15.39 -1.04 19.98
N ARG A 74 -15.79 -2.02 19.19
CA ARG A 74 -16.96 -2.86 19.50
C ARG A 74 -16.77 -3.57 20.82
N ARG A 75 -15.60 -4.21 21.01
CA ARG A 75 -15.27 -4.93 22.24
C ARG A 75 -15.30 -4.03 23.48
N TRP A 76 -14.76 -2.82 23.41
CA TRP A 76 -14.79 -1.87 24.51
C TRP A 76 -16.21 -1.43 24.85
N VAL A 77 -17.05 -1.15 23.84
CA VAL A 77 -18.47 -0.83 24.04
C VAL A 77 -19.20 -2.00 24.68
N ASP A 78 -19.04 -3.22 24.15
CA ASP A 78 -19.71 -4.43 24.65
C ASP A 78 -19.31 -4.76 26.10
N THR A 79 -18.08 -4.41 26.50
CA THR A 79 -17.56 -4.65 27.86
C THR A 79 -17.67 -3.42 28.77
N GLY A 80 -18.31 -2.33 28.33
CA GLY A 80 -18.46 -1.10 29.11
C GLY A 80 -17.15 -0.35 29.40
N ARG A 81 -16.08 -0.63 28.64
CA ARG A 81 -14.78 0.05 28.79
C ARG A 81 -14.74 1.33 27.95
N PRO A 82 -14.09 2.40 28.46
CA PRO A 82 -13.91 3.62 27.66
C PRO A 82 -13.03 3.36 26.44
N VAL A 83 -13.38 3.98 25.30
CA VAL A 83 -12.57 3.92 24.09
C VAL A 83 -11.38 4.88 24.24
N PRO A 84 -10.12 4.41 24.26
CA PRO A 84 -8.97 5.27 24.41
C PRO A 84 -8.71 6.13 23.16
N THR A 85 -8.06 7.30 23.35
CA THR A 85 -7.59 8.09 22.21
C THR A 85 -6.37 7.46 21.58
N VAL A 86 -6.42 7.26 20.25
CA VAL A 86 -5.28 6.75 19.48
C VAL A 86 -4.35 7.90 19.10
N VAL A 87 -3.05 7.71 19.29
CA VAL A 87 -2.00 8.68 18.95
C VAL A 87 -0.95 8.03 18.03
N ASP A 88 -0.40 8.81 17.11
CA ASP A 88 0.59 8.34 16.12
C ASP A 88 1.99 8.96 16.30
N ASP A 89 2.13 10.00 17.12
CA ASP A 89 3.42 10.68 17.38
C ASP A 89 4.17 10.06 18.60
N ARG A 90 4.75 8.89 18.37
CA ARG A 90 5.58 8.18 19.36
C ARG A 90 6.79 8.99 19.80
N ALA A 91 7.43 9.69 18.85
CA ALA A 91 8.62 10.47 19.16
C ALA A 91 8.31 11.62 20.15
N ARG A 92 7.14 12.20 20.07
CA ARG A 92 6.66 13.23 20.99
C ARG A 92 6.38 12.64 22.38
N LEU A 93 5.74 11.48 22.44
CA LEU A 93 5.46 10.79 23.71
C LEU A 93 6.74 10.36 24.40
N LEU A 94 7.70 9.75 23.68
CA LEU A 94 9.01 9.36 24.23
C LEU A 94 9.81 10.56 24.74
N ARG A 95 9.80 11.67 24.01
CA ARG A 95 10.44 12.92 24.49
C ARG A 95 9.79 13.47 25.76
N ALA A 96 8.47 13.35 25.87
CA ALA A 96 7.75 13.77 27.08
C ALA A 96 8.02 12.84 28.28
N ALA A 97 8.24 11.55 28.01
CA ALA A 97 8.53 10.53 29.02
C ALA A 97 10.00 10.53 29.48
N SER A 98 10.93 11.04 28.65
CA SER A 98 12.36 11.08 28.98
C SER A 98 12.68 12.24 29.93
N PRO A 99 13.43 12.04 31.03
CA PRO A 99 13.91 13.13 31.84
C PRO A 99 14.74 14.10 31.00
N ARG A 100 14.55 15.40 31.20
CA ARG A 100 15.34 16.44 30.54
C ARG A 100 16.80 16.28 30.95
N THR A 101 17.62 15.75 30.05
CA THR A 101 19.08 15.85 30.19
C THR A 101 19.47 17.20 29.57
N ASP A 102 19.92 18.13 30.41
CA ASP A 102 20.31 19.50 30.05
C ASP A 102 21.65 19.56 29.26
N SER A 103 21.91 18.66 28.34
CA SER A 103 23.12 18.67 27.53
C SER A 103 22.84 19.21 26.12
N PRO A 104 23.25 20.44 25.79
CA PRO A 104 23.12 20.98 24.45
C PRO A 104 24.12 20.30 23.50
N GLY A 105 23.64 19.58 22.50
CA GLY A 105 24.38 19.23 21.29
C GLY A 105 24.76 17.78 21.06
N GLY A 106 24.72 16.89 22.07
CA GLY A 106 25.16 15.48 21.92
C GLY A 106 24.03 14.46 21.68
N ASP A 107 22.77 14.86 21.79
CA ASP A 107 21.68 13.94 22.15
C ASP A 107 20.75 13.50 21.00
N ARG A 108 20.77 14.18 19.85
CA ARG A 108 19.84 13.84 18.76
C ARG A 108 20.09 12.45 18.14
N GLY A 109 21.34 12.08 17.97
CA GLY A 109 21.70 10.76 17.43
C GLY A 109 21.38 9.64 18.42
N ARG A 110 21.56 9.89 19.72
CA ARG A 110 21.26 8.94 20.78
C ARG A 110 19.75 8.74 20.96
N ALA A 111 18.99 9.83 20.98
CA ALA A 111 17.53 9.78 21.05
C ALA A 111 16.92 9.05 19.84
N SER A 112 17.46 9.26 18.64
CA SER A 112 17.04 8.52 17.43
C SER A 112 17.33 7.03 17.55
N ALA A 113 18.50 6.63 18.10
CA ALA A 113 18.84 5.24 18.29
C ALA A 113 17.95 4.54 19.36
N VAL A 114 17.59 5.25 20.44
CA VAL A 114 16.63 4.74 21.42
C VAL A 114 15.25 4.56 20.80
N LEU A 115 14.77 5.53 20.03
CA LEU A 115 13.49 5.43 19.33
C LEU A 115 13.45 4.25 18.35
N GLU A 116 14.53 4.00 17.62
CA GLU A 116 14.64 2.85 16.71
C GLU A 116 14.52 1.52 17.46
N GLU A 117 15.21 1.39 18.59
CA GLU A 117 15.14 0.17 19.41
C GLU A 117 13.77 0.01 20.08
N VAL A 118 13.14 1.08 20.53
CA VAL A 118 11.76 1.07 21.06
C VAL A 118 10.78 0.63 19.96
N ASN A 119 10.91 1.17 18.75
CA ASN A 119 10.09 0.74 17.61
C ASN A 119 10.25 -0.75 17.32
N TRP A 120 11.49 -1.25 17.34
CA TRP A 120 11.79 -2.66 17.13
C TRP A 120 11.16 -3.56 18.18
N ALA A 121 11.17 -3.13 19.46
CA ALA A 121 10.56 -3.86 20.56
C ALA A 121 9.03 -3.90 20.45
N LEU A 122 8.40 -2.76 20.23
CA LEU A 122 6.95 -2.64 20.14
C LEU A 122 6.37 -3.39 18.92
N ALA A 123 7.07 -3.37 17.78
CA ALA A 123 6.71 -4.16 16.60
C ALA A 123 6.73 -5.69 16.85
N ARG A 124 7.29 -6.12 17.98
CA ARG A 124 7.32 -7.52 18.45
C ARG A 124 6.43 -7.77 19.66
N GLY A 125 5.75 -6.75 20.16
CA GLY A 125 4.96 -6.82 21.37
C GLY A 125 5.80 -7.05 22.63
N LEU A 126 7.09 -6.62 22.63
CA LEU A 126 8.02 -6.82 23.75
C LEU A 126 7.89 -5.67 24.76
N GLY A 127 7.86 -6.03 26.03
CA GLY A 127 8.03 -5.11 27.14
C GLY A 127 9.50 -4.95 27.54
N SER A 128 9.75 -4.16 28.62
CA SER A 128 11.07 -3.90 29.19
C SER A 128 11.80 -5.17 29.60
N ASP A 129 11.09 -6.13 30.22
CA ASP A 129 11.65 -7.38 30.76
C ASP A 129 12.17 -8.31 29.65
N ASP A 130 11.51 -8.33 28.50
CA ASP A 130 11.83 -9.25 27.41
C ASP A 130 12.80 -8.67 26.40
N TYR A 131 12.89 -7.34 26.30
CA TYR A 131 13.65 -6.66 25.26
C TYR A 131 15.10 -7.12 25.16
N GLN A 132 15.84 -7.13 26.26
CA GLN A 132 17.28 -7.42 26.22
C GLN A 132 17.57 -8.86 25.76
N ARG A 133 16.76 -9.82 26.21
CA ARG A 133 16.84 -11.23 25.79
C ARG A 133 16.57 -11.37 24.30
N ALA A 134 15.46 -10.78 23.84
CA ALA A 134 15.05 -10.84 22.44
C ALA A 134 16.04 -10.13 21.50
N ALA A 135 16.55 -8.96 21.91
CA ALA A 135 17.51 -8.20 21.12
C ALA A 135 18.84 -8.95 20.94
N ARG A 136 19.33 -9.61 22.00
CA ARG A 136 20.53 -10.46 21.94
C ARG A 136 20.29 -11.68 21.03
N ALA A 137 19.16 -12.34 21.14
CA ALA A 137 18.80 -13.48 20.31
C ALA A 137 18.70 -13.09 18.82
N ALA A 138 18.24 -11.86 18.53
CA ALA A 138 18.20 -11.29 17.19
C ALA A 138 19.56 -10.75 16.69
N GLY A 139 20.65 -10.93 17.46
CA GLY A 139 21.99 -10.45 17.10
C GLY A 139 22.13 -8.92 17.07
N ARG A 140 21.20 -8.19 17.66
CA ARG A 140 21.25 -6.71 17.70
C ARG A 140 22.40 -6.23 18.57
N ARG A 141 23.08 -5.21 18.09
CA ARG A 141 24.21 -4.56 18.80
C ARG A 141 24.02 -3.04 18.70
N SER A 142 23.37 -2.47 19.69
CA SER A 142 23.18 -1.02 19.79
C SER A 142 23.86 -0.49 21.06
N ARG A 143 24.47 0.70 20.96
CA ARG A 143 25.10 1.38 22.11
C ARG A 143 24.08 1.84 23.16
N VAL A 144 22.79 1.89 22.79
CA VAL A 144 21.71 2.35 23.67
C VAL A 144 20.89 1.21 24.29
N MET A 145 21.24 -0.06 24.04
CA MET A 145 20.46 -1.22 24.51
C MET A 145 20.15 -1.22 26.01
N SER A 146 21.07 -0.74 26.85
CA SER A 146 20.85 -0.66 28.30
C SER A 146 19.82 0.39 28.71
N GLN A 147 19.50 1.33 27.86
CA GLN A 147 18.57 2.44 28.13
C GLN A 147 17.14 2.12 27.66
N VAL A 148 17.00 1.16 26.73
CA VAL A 148 15.72 0.84 26.08
C VAL A 148 14.67 0.30 27.07
N PRO A 149 14.99 -0.58 28.04
CA PRO A 149 14.00 -1.03 29.03
C PRO A 149 13.37 0.14 29.80
N ALA A 150 14.19 1.04 30.33
CA ALA A 150 13.69 2.22 31.03
C ALA A 150 12.88 3.17 30.12
N ALA A 151 13.26 3.29 28.85
CA ALA A 151 12.51 4.07 27.87
C ALA A 151 11.14 3.43 27.54
N LEU A 152 11.07 2.09 27.45
CA LEU A 152 9.81 1.35 27.26
C LEU A 152 8.87 1.55 28.46
N ASP A 153 9.38 1.44 29.70
CA ASP A 153 8.59 1.64 30.91
C ASP A 153 8.07 3.09 31.00
N ALA A 154 8.94 4.06 30.80
CA ALA A 154 8.56 5.48 30.80
C ALA A 154 7.54 5.80 29.72
N TYR A 155 7.68 5.20 28.55
CA TYR A 155 6.74 5.33 27.44
C TYR A 155 5.38 4.73 27.77
N ALA A 156 5.34 3.54 28.34
CA ALA A 156 4.11 2.88 28.77
C ALA A 156 3.40 3.68 29.88
N GLU A 157 4.15 4.21 30.86
CA GLU A 157 3.61 5.05 31.92
C GLU A 157 3.03 6.35 31.38
N GLU A 158 3.72 7.02 30.46
CA GLU A 158 3.22 8.26 29.86
C GLU A 158 1.93 8.04 29.06
N LYS A 159 1.80 6.91 28.36
CA LYS A 159 0.55 6.52 27.69
C LYS A 159 -0.59 6.30 28.70
N ARG A 160 -0.33 5.58 29.80
CA ARG A 160 -1.31 5.34 30.86
C ARG A 160 -1.76 6.65 31.51
N ARG A 161 -0.79 7.51 31.86
CA ARG A 161 -1.07 8.83 32.47
C ARG A 161 -1.96 9.70 31.58
N ARG A 162 -1.82 9.64 30.26
CA ARG A 162 -2.63 10.39 29.29
C ARG A 162 -3.92 9.70 28.88
N GLY A 163 -4.13 8.45 29.24
CA GLY A 163 -5.27 7.65 28.77
C GLY A 163 -5.26 7.41 27.26
N VAL A 164 -4.06 7.27 26.64
CA VAL A 164 -3.90 7.10 25.20
C VAL A 164 -3.27 5.78 24.86
N VAL A 165 -3.48 5.32 23.61
CA VAL A 165 -2.83 4.17 23.02
C VAL A 165 -2.16 4.57 21.70
N ASP A 166 -1.08 3.90 21.32
CA ASP A 166 -0.49 4.05 19.99
C ASP A 166 -0.97 2.96 19.02
N LEU A 167 -0.47 3.01 17.78
CA LEU A 167 -0.87 2.06 16.75
C LEU A 167 -0.45 0.62 17.09
N ASP A 168 0.76 0.39 17.62
CA ASP A 168 1.17 -0.96 18.01
C ASP A 168 0.39 -1.50 19.22
N ASP A 169 -0.06 -0.62 20.13
CA ASP A 169 -0.94 -1.01 21.22
C ASP A 169 -2.27 -1.60 20.70
N LEU A 170 -2.82 -1.05 19.61
CA LEU A 170 -4.06 -1.60 19.04
C LEU A 170 -3.91 -3.07 18.66
N LEU A 171 -2.79 -3.41 18.02
CA LEU A 171 -2.49 -4.79 17.63
C LEU A 171 -2.24 -5.67 18.87
N ALA A 172 -1.41 -5.19 19.81
CA ALA A 172 -1.07 -5.92 21.02
C ALA A 172 -2.29 -6.16 21.92
N ILE A 173 -3.19 -5.17 22.05
CA ILE A 173 -4.42 -5.31 22.82
C ILE A 173 -5.35 -6.32 22.13
N LEU A 174 -5.55 -6.21 20.80
CA LEU A 174 -6.41 -7.13 20.07
C LEU A 174 -5.91 -8.59 20.19
N VAL A 175 -4.60 -8.81 20.02
CA VAL A 175 -4.01 -10.14 20.20
C VAL A 175 -4.30 -10.68 21.59
N ARG A 176 -4.07 -9.89 22.65
CA ARG A 176 -4.35 -10.30 24.04
C ARG A 176 -5.84 -10.58 24.30
N GLU A 177 -6.73 -9.76 23.76
CA GLU A 177 -8.18 -9.99 23.90
C GLU A 177 -8.60 -11.30 23.21
N LEU A 178 -8.07 -11.59 22.02
CA LEU A 178 -8.36 -12.81 21.27
C LEU A 178 -7.75 -14.06 21.94
N GLU A 179 -6.57 -13.94 22.54
CA GLU A 179 -5.93 -15.04 23.28
C GLU A 179 -6.57 -15.25 24.67
N GLY A 180 -7.07 -14.19 25.29
CA GLY A 180 -7.63 -14.21 26.66
C GLY A 180 -9.13 -14.54 26.74
N ASP A 181 -9.89 -14.29 25.67
CA ASP A 181 -11.33 -14.54 25.63
C ASP A 181 -11.71 -15.43 24.45
N ARG A 182 -11.93 -16.70 24.73
CA ARG A 182 -12.28 -17.71 23.72
C ARG A 182 -13.57 -17.37 22.97
N THR A 183 -14.59 -16.86 23.67
CA THR A 183 -15.88 -16.53 23.04
C THR A 183 -15.73 -15.37 22.05
N PHE A 184 -14.99 -14.34 22.43
CA PHE A 184 -14.67 -13.24 21.53
C PHE A 184 -13.83 -13.70 20.34
N ALA A 185 -12.82 -14.54 20.56
CA ALA A 185 -11.97 -15.09 19.51
C ALA A 185 -12.78 -15.93 18.51
N GLU A 186 -13.64 -16.83 18.98
CA GLU A 186 -14.51 -17.66 18.12
C GLU A 186 -15.47 -16.79 17.28
N ALA A 187 -16.05 -15.74 17.87
CA ALA A 187 -16.93 -14.83 17.15
C ALA A 187 -16.17 -14.06 16.04
N VAL A 188 -14.94 -13.57 16.33
CA VAL A 188 -14.11 -12.87 15.34
C VAL A 188 -13.63 -13.82 14.25
N ARG A 189 -13.20 -15.04 14.59
CA ARG A 189 -12.78 -16.07 13.62
C ARG A 189 -13.93 -16.52 12.73
N TRP A 190 -15.14 -16.69 13.30
CA TRP A 190 -16.32 -16.98 12.50
C TRP A 190 -16.64 -15.86 11.52
N ARG A 191 -16.51 -14.59 11.96
CA ARG A 191 -16.73 -13.43 11.13
C ARG A 191 -15.70 -13.34 9.99
N PHE A 192 -14.43 -13.68 10.23
CA PHE A 192 -13.33 -13.51 9.28
C PHE A 192 -12.65 -14.85 8.95
N ARG A 193 -13.45 -15.83 8.58
CA ARG A 193 -12.93 -17.19 8.29
C ARG A 193 -12.15 -17.29 6.98
N HIS A 194 -12.28 -16.30 6.08
CA HIS A 194 -11.54 -16.21 4.81
C HIS A 194 -10.52 -15.08 4.89
N LEU A 195 -9.27 -15.41 5.24
CA LEU A 195 -8.22 -14.41 5.45
C LEU A 195 -7.35 -14.24 4.21
N HIS A 196 -7.18 -12.99 3.80
CA HIS A 196 -6.32 -12.59 2.70
C HIS A 196 -5.36 -11.49 3.18
N VAL A 197 -4.08 -11.63 2.90
CA VAL A 197 -3.04 -10.68 3.32
C VAL A 197 -2.23 -10.25 2.12
N ASP A 198 -2.26 -8.95 1.80
CA ASP A 198 -1.41 -8.31 0.79
C ASP A 198 -0.12 -7.79 1.43
N GLU A 199 0.93 -7.66 0.62
CA GLU A 199 2.26 -7.19 1.04
C GLU A 199 2.80 -7.96 2.27
N ALA A 200 2.63 -9.29 2.28
CA ALA A 200 2.96 -10.14 3.43
C ALA A 200 4.45 -10.09 3.83
N GLN A 201 5.36 -9.63 2.95
CA GLN A 201 6.77 -9.43 3.27
C GLN A 201 7.03 -8.23 4.19
N ASP A 202 6.05 -7.34 4.37
CA ASP A 202 6.17 -6.15 5.22
C ASP A 202 5.61 -6.35 6.63
N LEU A 203 5.07 -7.53 6.92
CA LEU A 203 4.53 -7.82 8.24
C LEU A 203 5.63 -7.78 9.30
N ASN A 204 5.33 -7.11 10.41
CA ASN A 204 6.12 -7.25 11.61
C ASN A 204 5.66 -8.48 12.43
N PRO A 205 6.46 -8.95 13.41
CA PRO A 205 6.11 -10.13 14.19
C PRO A 205 4.77 -10.02 14.94
N LEU A 206 4.37 -8.83 15.37
CA LEU A 206 3.10 -8.60 16.05
C LEU A 206 1.91 -8.74 15.08
N GLN A 207 2.03 -8.21 13.86
CA GLN A 207 1.04 -8.42 12.81
C GLN A 207 0.94 -9.88 12.39
N HIS A 208 2.06 -10.58 12.33
CA HIS A 208 2.08 -12.01 12.07
C HIS A 208 1.36 -12.80 13.14
N ARG A 209 1.61 -12.47 14.43
CA ARG A 209 0.90 -13.08 15.57
C ARG A 209 -0.60 -12.83 15.47
N LEU A 210 -1.02 -11.62 15.06
CA LEU A 210 -2.43 -11.34 14.84
C LEU A 210 -3.04 -12.23 13.75
N VAL A 211 -2.34 -12.43 12.61
CA VAL A 211 -2.78 -13.35 11.56
C VAL A 211 -2.90 -14.78 12.10
N ASP A 212 -1.91 -15.25 12.86
CA ASP A 212 -1.94 -16.60 13.45
C ASP A 212 -3.14 -16.78 14.40
N VAL A 213 -3.42 -15.80 15.27
CA VAL A 213 -4.55 -15.84 16.20
C VAL A 213 -5.88 -15.76 15.46
N LEU A 214 -5.98 -14.95 14.40
CA LEU A 214 -7.21 -14.85 13.59
C LEU A 214 -7.51 -16.14 12.83
N ARG A 215 -6.48 -16.80 12.31
CA ARG A 215 -6.65 -18.03 11.52
C ARG A 215 -6.73 -19.31 12.36
N GLU A 216 -6.48 -19.27 13.67
CA GLU A 216 -6.40 -20.47 14.50
C GLU A 216 -7.57 -21.42 14.24
N GLY A 217 -7.23 -22.68 13.91
CA GLY A 217 -8.23 -23.71 13.53
C GLY A 217 -8.73 -23.61 12.08
N SER A 218 -8.19 -22.71 11.25
CA SER A 218 -8.56 -22.59 9.83
C SER A 218 -7.32 -22.64 8.93
N ASP A 219 -7.44 -23.37 7.81
CA ASP A 219 -6.45 -23.40 6.74
C ASP A 219 -6.73 -22.37 5.62
N ASP A 220 -7.83 -21.61 5.74
CA ASP A 220 -8.23 -20.63 4.74
C ASP A 220 -7.48 -19.31 4.90
N LEU A 221 -6.19 -19.36 4.59
CA LEU A 221 -5.27 -18.23 4.56
C LEU A 221 -4.66 -18.08 3.18
N PHE A 222 -4.75 -16.86 2.64
CA PHE A 222 -4.08 -16.47 1.40
C PHE A 222 -3.08 -15.34 1.68
N LEU A 223 -1.81 -15.61 1.42
CA LEU A 223 -0.73 -14.63 1.54
C LEU A 223 -0.24 -14.25 0.15
N VAL A 224 -0.03 -12.96 -0.11
CA VAL A 224 0.66 -12.52 -1.31
C VAL A 224 1.72 -11.47 -0.95
N GLY A 225 2.89 -11.58 -1.57
CA GLY A 225 3.99 -10.67 -1.29
C GLY A 225 5.20 -10.88 -2.18
N ASP A 226 6.20 -10.01 -2.01
CA ASP A 226 7.47 -10.02 -2.70
C ASP A 226 8.63 -9.86 -1.71
N PRO A 227 9.35 -10.92 -1.36
CA PRO A 227 10.51 -10.80 -0.46
C PRO A 227 11.55 -9.80 -0.95
N SER A 228 11.68 -9.61 -2.27
CA SER A 228 12.60 -8.64 -2.88
C SER A 228 12.15 -7.19 -2.70
N GLN A 229 10.93 -6.94 -2.21
CA GLN A 229 10.40 -5.62 -1.86
C GLN A 229 10.31 -5.39 -0.34
N ALA A 230 10.89 -6.25 0.47
CA ALA A 230 10.96 -6.08 1.93
C ALA A 230 12.02 -5.02 2.29
N ILE A 231 11.60 -3.78 2.50
CA ILE A 231 12.45 -2.59 2.71
C ILE A 231 12.15 -1.82 4.00
N TYR A 232 11.40 -2.39 4.91
CA TYR A 232 11.00 -1.75 6.18
C TYR A 232 11.61 -2.41 7.41
N GLY A 233 12.78 -3.07 7.27
CA GLY A 233 13.50 -3.72 8.37
C GLY A 233 13.77 -2.78 9.56
N PHE A 234 13.97 -1.49 9.30
CA PHE A 234 14.11 -0.46 10.33
C PHE A 234 12.83 -0.25 11.17
N ASN A 235 11.65 -0.55 10.62
CA ASN A 235 10.36 -0.53 11.35
C ASN A 235 10.05 -1.86 12.05
N GLY A 236 11.00 -2.80 12.10
CA GLY A 236 10.84 -4.08 12.75
C GLY A 236 10.14 -5.15 11.92
N THR A 237 9.91 -4.93 10.61
CA THR A 237 9.42 -5.98 9.71
C THR A 237 10.41 -7.13 9.63
N ASP A 238 9.90 -8.32 9.37
CA ASP A 238 10.69 -9.54 9.28
C ASP A 238 10.35 -10.30 7.99
N PRO A 239 11.14 -10.14 6.93
CA PRO A 239 10.88 -10.80 5.65
C PRO A 239 10.98 -12.32 5.72
N SER A 240 11.64 -12.88 6.75
CA SER A 240 11.71 -14.33 6.95
C SER A 240 10.34 -14.97 7.11
N LEU A 241 9.36 -14.20 7.59
CA LEU A 241 7.98 -14.66 7.77
C LEU A 241 7.30 -15.08 6.45
N LEU A 242 7.66 -14.48 5.32
CA LEU A 242 7.18 -14.89 3.99
C LEU A 242 8.18 -15.82 3.29
N VAL A 243 9.48 -15.61 3.51
CA VAL A 243 10.54 -16.46 2.90
C VAL A 243 10.44 -17.90 3.41
N ASP A 244 10.21 -18.08 4.71
CA ASP A 244 10.08 -19.39 5.38
C ASP A 244 8.61 -19.83 5.53
N VAL A 245 7.73 -19.41 4.61
CA VAL A 245 6.28 -19.63 4.70
C VAL A 245 5.92 -21.12 4.75
N ASP A 246 6.66 -21.97 4.06
CA ASP A 246 6.51 -23.42 4.04
C ASP A 246 6.86 -24.08 5.39
N ARG A 247 7.85 -23.56 6.10
CA ARG A 247 8.19 -23.99 7.47
C ARG A 247 7.14 -23.53 8.47
N ARG A 248 6.64 -22.29 8.29
CA ARG A 248 5.68 -21.70 9.21
C ARG A 248 4.29 -22.30 9.05
N PHE A 249 3.89 -22.61 7.84
CA PHE A 249 2.60 -23.19 7.48
C PHE A 249 2.80 -24.52 6.73
N PRO A 250 3.07 -25.62 7.43
CA PRO A 250 3.28 -26.91 6.80
C PRO A 250 2.11 -27.29 5.88
N GLY A 251 2.40 -27.69 4.66
CA GLY A 251 1.39 -28.01 3.65
C GLY A 251 0.86 -26.81 2.87
N VAL A 252 1.40 -25.61 3.09
CA VAL A 252 1.05 -24.43 2.29
C VAL A 252 1.44 -24.63 0.82
N GLU A 253 0.51 -24.39 -0.08
CA GLU A 253 0.80 -24.32 -1.51
C GLU A 253 1.50 -22.99 -1.82
N VAL A 254 2.70 -23.03 -2.40
CA VAL A 254 3.49 -21.85 -2.77
C VAL A 254 3.53 -21.71 -4.29
N ILE A 255 2.96 -20.60 -4.78
CA ILE A 255 2.96 -20.28 -6.22
C ILE A 255 3.90 -19.09 -6.44
N ARG A 256 4.78 -19.20 -7.47
CA ARG A 256 5.69 -18.11 -7.85
C ARG A 256 5.23 -17.47 -9.15
N LEU A 257 5.21 -16.13 -9.20
CA LEU A 257 4.88 -15.34 -10.38
C LEU A 257 6.14 -14.61 -10.88
N PRO A 258 6.90 -15.20 -11.82
CA PRO A 258 8.17 -14.64 -12.26
C PRO A 258 8.01 -13.59 -13.37
N VAL A 259 6.81 -13.39 -13.92
CA VAL A 259 6.60 -12.53 -15.08
C VAL A 259 6.23 -11.11 -14.65
N ASN A 260 7.06 -10.13 -15.03
CA ASN A 260 6.79 -8.71 -14.86
C ASN A 260 6.04 -8.17 -16.09
N HIS A 261 4.82 -7.67 -15.88
CA HIS A 261 3.96 -7.07 -16.91
C HIS A 261 4.03 -5.55 -16.95
N ARG A 262 4.85 -4.94 -16.08
CA ARG A 262 4.94 -3.48 -15.90
C ARG A 262 6.07 -2.86 -16.70
N SER A 263 7.29 -3.29 -16.43
CA SER A 263 8.51 -2.62 -16.84
C SER A 263 9.13 -3.23 -18.09
N THR A 264 9.86 -2.44 -18.84
CA THR A 264 10.64 -2.91 -20.01
C THR A 264 11.71 -3.93 -19.61
N PRO A 265 12.17 -4.80 -20.54
CA PRO A 265 13.18 -5.82 -20.27
C PRO A 265 14.46 -5.26 -19.62
N GLN A 266 14.91 -4.06 -20.02
CA GLN A 266 16.14 -3.43 -19.50
C GLN A 266 15.98 -3.01 -18.02
N ILE A 267 14.81 -2.51 -17.65
CA ILE A 267 14.51 -2.15 -16.24
C ILE A 267 14.48 -3.42 -15.39
N VAL A 268 13.83 -4.48 -15.89
CA VAL A 268 13.78 -5.78 -15.18
C VAL A 268 15.17 -6.38 -15.03
N ALA A 269 15.99 -6.33 -16.09
CA ALA A 269 17.37 -6.82 -16.05
C ALA A 269 18.23 -6.03 -15.05
N ALA A 270 18.10 -4.71 -14.99
CA ALA A 270 18.78 -3.88 -13.99
C ALA A 270 18.36 -4.24 -12.57
N GLY A 271 17.06 -4.46 -12.36
CA GLY A 271 16.53 -4.88 -11.07
C GLY A 271 17.05 -6.25 -10.63
N ASN A 272 17.07 -7.24 -11.53
CA ASN A 272 17.65 -8.55 -11.26
C ASN A 272 19.14 -8.44 -10.92
N HIS A 273 19.91 -7.70 -11.73
CA HIS A 273 21.35 -7.49 -11.49
C HIS A 273 21.63 -6.94 -10.09
N VAL A 274 20.87 -5.91 -9.67
CA VAL A 274 21.01 -5.33 -8.32
C VAL A 274 20.78 -6.38 -7.23
N LEU A 275 19.78 -7.24 -7.37
CA LEU A 275 19.51 -8.30 -6.39
C LEU A 275 20.55 -9.42 -6.44
N ASP A 276 21.05 -9.78 -7.61
CA ASP A 276 22.08 -10.81 -7.80
C ASP A 276 23.40 -10.40 -7.13
N THR A 277 23.79 -9.12 -7.19
CA THR A 277 24.98 -8.61 -6.50
C THR A 277 24.94 -8.76 -4.99
N SER A 278 23.74 -8.93 -4.42
CA SER A 278 23.52 -9.17 -2.97
C SER A 278 23.10 -10.62 -2.66
N GLY A 279 23.16 -11.53 -3.64
CA GLY A 279 22.82 -12.94 -3.49
C GLY A 279 21.32 -13.23 -3.34
N GLN A 280 20.45 -12.31 -3.76
CA GLN A 280 19.01 -12.42 -3.54
C GLN A 280 18.20 -12.74 -4.80
N GLY A 281 18.80 -13.06 -5.93
CA GLY A 281 18.24 -13.19 -7.27
C GLY A 281 16.71 -13.30 -7.37
N ALA A 282 16.07 -12.37 -8.09
CA ALA A 282 14.61 -12.38 -8.26
C ALA A 282 14.17 -13.26 -9.45
N GLY A 283 15.02 -13.45 -10.45
CA GLY A 283 14.72 -14.24 -11.65
C GLY A 283 13.49 -13.75 -12.42
N LEU A 284 13.20 -12.45 -12.40
CA LEU A 284 12.04 -11.89 -13.10
C LEU A 284 12.31 -11.78 -14.59
N VAL A 285 11.26 -12.02 -15.38
CA VAL A 285 11.27 -11.87 -16.84
C VAL A 285 10.20 -10.85 -17.24
N SER A 286 10.55 -9.89 -18.10
CA SER A 286 9.56 -8.96 -18.63
C SER A 286 8.63 -9.66 -19.63
N ALA A 287 7.33 -9.39 -19.53
CA ALA A 287 6.35 -9.77 -20.56
C ALA A 287 6.33 -8.79 -21.73
N ARG A 288 7.03 -7.65 -21.62
CA ARG A 288 7.08 -6.63 -22.67
C ARG A 288 8.22 -6.92 -23.63
N GLU A 289 7.99 -6.60 -24.89
CA GLU A 289 8.97 -6.76 -25.97
C GLU A 289 9.64 -5.43 -26.36
N ASP A 290 9.03 -4.30 -25.97
CA ASP A 290 9.54 -2.97 -26.28
C ASP A 290 10.81 -2.68 -25.50
N ALA A 291 11.90 -2.55 -26.22
CA ALA A 291 13.20 -2.21 -25.65
C ALA A 291 13.37 -0.70 -25.57
N ARG A 292 13.55 -0.19 -24.35
CA ARG A 292 13.97 1.21 -24.12
C ARG A 292 15.21 1.21 -23.25
N PRO A 293 16.29 1.87 -23.68
CA PRO A 293 17.55 1.83 -22.95
C PRO A 293 17.40 2.48 -21.57
N LEU A 294 17.89 1.77 -20.54
CA LEU A 294 18.16 2.38 -19.25
C LEU A 294 19.47 3.18 -19.38
N SER A 295 19.47 4.43 -18.95
CA SER A 295 20.68 5.28 -19.02
C SER A 295 21.36 5.38 -17.67
N LEU A 296 22.71 5.31 -17.68
CA LEU A 296 23.57 5.55 -16.53
C LEU A 296 24.39 6.81 -16.79
N THR A 297 24.16 7.89 -16.05
CA THR A 297 24.83 9.18 -16.27
C THR A 297 25.63 9.58 -15.05
N ALA A 298 26.91 9.94 -15.26
CA ALA A 298 27.79 10.51 -14.26
C ALA A 298 27.86 12.02 -14.43
N TYR A 299 27.72 12.77 -13.35
CA TYR A 299 27.87 14.22 -13.31
C TYR A 299 29.06 14.60 -12.43
N ALA A 300 29.68 15.75 -12.72
CA ALA A 300 30.89 16.20 -12.02
C ALA A 300 30.66 16.36 -10.51
N ASP A 301 29.50 16.88 -10.12
CA ASP A 301 29.12 17.08 -8.73
C ASP A 301 27.59 17.03 -8.53
N GLU A 302 27.15 17.17 -7.29
CA GLU A 302 25.74 17.11 -6.93
C GLU A 302 24.89 18.26 -7.49
N ASN A 303 25.45 19.39 -7.81
CA ASN A 303 24.72 20.51 -8.42
C ASN A 303 24.57 20.27 -9.93
N ALA A 304 25.63 19.77 -10.57
CA ALA A 304 25.60 19.34 -11.96
C ALA A 304 24.58 18.19 -12.14
N GLU A 305 24.53 17.23 -11.22
CA GLU A 305 23.54 16.16 -11.22
C GLU A 305 22.10 16.71 -11.12
N ALA A 306 21.82 17.55 -10.13
CA ALA A 306 20.48 18.13 -9.94
C ALA A 306 20.06 18.97 -11.17
N SER A 307 20.98 19.75 -11.71
CA SER A 307 20.76 20.57 -12.91
C SER A 307 20.55 19.73 -14.17
N GLY A 308 21.33 18.65 -14.34
CA GLY A 308 21.21 17.74 -15.47
C GLY A 308 19.91 16.94 -15.45
N VAL A 309 19.51 16.46 -14.27
CA VAL A 309 18.22 15.78 -14.08
C VAL A 309 17.07 16.74 -14.37
N ALA A 310 17.11 17.99 -13.86
CA ALA A 310 16.07 18.97 -14.15
C ALA A 310 16.01 19.33 -15.65
N ALA A 311 17.13 19.37 -16.36
CA ALA A 311 17.17 19.55 -17.81
C ALA A 311 16.56 18.34 -18.55
N SER A 312 16.84 17.12 -18.09
CA SER A 312 16.26 15.91 -18.66
C SER A 312 14.73 15.83 -18.43
N VAL A 313 14.24 16.28 -17.28
CA VAL A 313 12.81 16.40 -17.00
C VAL A 313 12.14 17.43 -17.92
N LEU A 314 12.78 18.58 -18.20
CA LEU A 314 12.28 19.55 -19.19
C LEU A 314 12.19 18.97 -20.60
N GLY A 315 13.03 17.99 -20.93
CA GLY A 315 12.97 17.25 -22.20
C GLY A 315 11.85 16.22 -22.29
N CYS A 316 11.13 15.95 -21.19
CA CYS A 316 9.95 15.09 -21.20
C CYS A 316 8.74 15.81 -21.82
N ASP A 317 7.76 15.04 -22.31
CA ASP A 317 6.48 15.59 -22.77
C ASP A 317 5.83 16.45 -21.67
N PRO A 318 5.58 17.75 -21.91
CA PRO A 318 4.90 18.60 -20.93
C PRO A 318 3.53 18.08 -20.50
N ALA A 319 2.83 17.33 -21.37
CA ALA A 319 1.57 16.69 -21.02
C ALA A 319 1.80 15.54 -20.03
N ALA A 320 2.85 14.74 -20.17
CA ALA A 320 3.22 13.70 -19.23
C ALA A 320 3.55 14.28 -17.84
N ILE A 321 4.27 15.41 -17.79
CA ILE A 321 4.54 16.12 -16.53
C ILE A 321 3.22 16.57 -15.88
N ARG A 322 2.31 17.19 -16.64
CA ARG A 322 1.01 17.61 -16.12
C ARG A 322 0.14 16.44 -15.64
N ARG A 323 0.24 15.28 -16.28
CA ARG A 323 -0.46 14.06 -15.84
C ARG A 323 0.20 13.36 -14.64
N GLY A 324 1.35 13.87 -14.16
CA GLY A 324 2.08 13.26 -13.04
C GLY A 324 2.75 11.93 -13.39
N GLU A 325 3.13 11.74 -14.66
CA GLU A 325 3.75 10.52 -15.20
C GLU A 325 5.28 10.51 -15.04
N VAL A 326 5.85 11.53 -14.40
CA VAL A 326 7.29 11.70 -14.20
C VAL A 326 7.60 11.76 -12.71
N ALA A 327 8.56 10.95 -12.26
CA ALA A 327 9.05 10.96 -10.89
C ALA A 327 10.57 11.04 -10.81
N VAL A 328 11.07 11.67 -9.74
CA VAL A 328 12.48 11.65 -9.34
C VAL A 328 12.59 10.97 -7.99
N LEU A 329 13.40 9.93 -7.93
CA LEU A 329 13.59 9.11 -6.74
C LEU A 329 15.02 9.24 -6.23
N ALA A 330 15.19 9.48 -4.92
CA ALA A 330 16.47 9.61 -4.27
C ALA A 330 16.57 8.75 -3.01
N ARG A 331 17.78 8.38 -2.59
CA ARG A 331 17.96 7.61 -1.35
C ARG A 331 17.65 8.43 -0.09
N THR A 332 17.90 9.73 -0.11
CA THR A 332 17.73 10.62 1.06
C THR A 332 16.91 11.84 0.72
N HIS A 333 16.24 12.41 1.74
CA HIS A 333 15.49 13.67 1.61
C HIS A 333 16.39 14.84 1.18
N GLN A 334 17.67 14.85 1.59
CA GLN A 334 18.61 15.89 1.20
C GLN A 334 18.88 15.90 -0.30
N VAL A 335 19.09 14.72 -0.92
CA VAL A 335 19.29 14.60 -2.37
C VAL A 335 18.00 14.94 -3.11
N ALA A 336 16.86 14.43 -2.64
CA ALA A 336 15.55 14.74 -3.20
C ALA A 336 15.24 16.26 -3.16
N GLY A 337 15.51 16.93 -2.03
CA GLY A 337 15.30 18.36 -1.88
C GLY A 337 16.11 19.19 -2.85
N ARG A 338 17.39 18.86 -3.07
CA ARG A 338 18.26 19.54 -4.03
C ARG A 338 17.75 19.45 -5.47
N VAL A 339 17.27 18.28 -5.87
CA VAL A 339 16.68 18.12 -7.21
C VAL A 339 15.35 18.87 -7.32
N ALA A 340 14.53 18.86 -6.26
CA ALA A 340 13.29 19.62 -6.22
C ALA A 340 13.55 21.14 -6.41
N GLU A 341 14.54 21.70 -5.72
CA GLU A 341 14.96 23.10 -5.88
C GLU A 341 15.43 23.39 -7.32
N ALA A 342 16.19 22.48 -7.94
CA ALA A 342 16.64 22.62 -9.32
C ALA A 342 15.49 22.55 -10.35
N LEU A 343 14.44 21.75 -10.08
CA LEU A 343 13.22 21.70 -10.87
C LEU A 343 12.42 23.00 -10.74
N GLU A 344 12.15 23.44 -9.50
CA GLU A 344 11.41 24.67 -9.19
C GLU A 344 12.09 25.92 -9.79
N SER A 345 13.43 26.00 -9.73
CA SER A 345 14.19 27.09 -10.34
C SER A 345 14.03 27.19 -11.87
N ARG A 346 13.57 26.12 -12.53
CA ARG A 346 13.25 26.06 -13.96
C ARG A 346 11.74 26.16 -14.25
N GLY A 347 10.93 26.49 -13.26
CA GLY A 347 9.48 26.62 -13.39
C GLY A 347 8.73 25.28 -13.48
N ILE A 348 9.38 24.17 -13.14
CA ILE A 348 8.71 22.86 -13.10
C ILE A 348 7.98 22.72 -11.77
N VAL A 349 6.69 22.41 -11.83
CA VAL A 349 5.87 22.15 -10.63
C VAL A 349 6.31 20.85 -9.97
N VAL A 350 6.73 20.92 -8.70
CA VAL A 350 7.10 19.76 -7.89
C VAL A 350 5.95 19.42 -6.94
N ARG A 351 5.46 18.19 -7.00
CA ARG A 351 4.42 17.69 -6.10
C ARG A 351 4.99 17.39 -4.73
N ARG A 352 4.45 18.02 -3.70
CA ARG A 352 4.83 17.79 -2.30
C ARG A 352 3.71 17.03 -1.58
N ARG A 353 4.06 15.97 -0.87
CA ARG A 353 3.13 14.98 -0.28
C ARG A 353 2.57 15.34 1.11
N ALA A 354 2.90 16.44 1.71
CA ALA A 354 2.41 16.74 3.05
C ALA A 354 1.45 17.92 3.01
N LEU A 355 0.37 17.84 3.78
CA LEU A 355 -0.33 19.05 4.22
C LEU A 355 0.72 19.97 4.84
N ALA A 356 1.04 21.07 4.19
CA ALA A 356 2.06 22.01 4.66
C ALA A 356 1.68 22.46 6.07
N SER A 357 2.66 22.58 6.95
CA SER A 357 2.45 23.20 8.27
C SER A 357 1.85 24.58 8.04
N GLY A 358 0.59 24.79 8.50
CA GLY A 358 -0.15 26.02 8.27
C GLY A 358 -1.11 26.02 7.07
N SER A 359 -1.25 24.91 6.33
CA SER A 359 -2.26 24.78 5.27
C SER A 359 -3.69 24.95 5.84
N ILE A 360 -4.60 25.39 4.99
CA ILE A 360 -6.00 25.55 5.40
C ILE A 360 -6.62 24.24 5.85
N GLU A 361 -6.31 23.13 5.17
CA GLU A 361 -6.79 21.79 5.52
C GLU A 361 -6.36 21.41 6.95
N ARG A 362 -5.11 21.68 7.32
CA ARG A 362 -4.61 21.35 8.66
C ARG A 362 -5.30 22.17 9.74
N ARG A 363 -5.48 23.46 9.50
CA ARG A 363 -6.22 24.34 10.44
C ARG A 363 -7.68 23.89 10.61
N LEU A 364 -8.35 23.53 9.51
CA LEU A 364 -9.73 23.06 9.55
C LEU A 364 -9.85 21.70 10.24
N LEU A 365 -8.92 20.77 10.00
CA LEU A 365 -8.88 19.50 10.72
C LEU A 365 -8.63 19.69 12.22
N ASP A 366 -7.72 20.60 12.60
CA ASP A 366 -7.47 20.91 14.00
C ASP A 366 -8.73 21.52 14.68
N ARG A 367 -9.54 22.28 13.94
CA ARG A 367 -10.86 22.76 14.41
C ARG A 367 -11.86 21.62 14.54
N ALA A 368 -11.97 20.75 13.53
CA ALA A 368 -12.85 19.58 13.55
C ALA A 368 -12.56 18.64 14.73
N GLN A 369 -11.28 18.41 15.03
CA GLN A 369 -10.85 17.57 16.16
C GLN A 369 -11.20 18.13 17.54
N ARG A 370 -11.62 19.41 17.63
CA ARG A 370 -12.09 20.05 18.86
C ARG A 370 -13.60 19.95 19.06
N CYS A 371 -14.35 19.46 18.06
CA CYS A 371 -15.78 19.27 18.17
C CYS A 371 -16.11 18.20 19.23
N GLN A 372 -16.94 18.56 20.20
CA GLN A 372 -17.26 17.68 21.35
C GLN A 372 -18.42 16.72 21.10
N SER A 373 -19.05 16.79 19.94
CA SER A 373 -20.16 15.91 19.57
C SER A 373 -20.23 15.66 18.07
N ALA A 374 -20.85 14.52 17.68
CA ALA A 374 -21.13 14.21 16.29
C ALA A 374 -21.99 15.28 15.60
N SER A 375 -22.93 15.90 16.33
CA SER A 375 -23.77 16.96 15.79
C SER A 375 -22.96 18.21 15.47
N ALA A 376 -22.05 18.63 16.36
CA ALA A 376 -21.14 19.75 16.10
C ALA A 376 -20.23 19.47 14.90
N LEU A 377 -19.75 18.23 14.76
CA LEU A 377 -18.92 17.82 13.64
C LEU A 377 -19.70 17.79 12.32
N ARG A 378 -20.98 17.37 12.32
CA ARG A 378 -21.87 17.44 11.14
C ARG A 378 -22.13 18.86 10.70
N PHE A 379 -22.43 19.75 11.64
CA PHE A 379 -22.59 21.18 11.33
C PHE A 379 -21.33 21.75 10.71
N PHE A 380 -20.17 21.46 11.31
CA PHE A 380 -18.89 21.92 10.79
C PHE A 380 -18.59 21.34 9.38
N ALA A 381 -18.89 20.08 9.13
CA ALA A 381 -18.74 19.47 7.80
C ALA A 381 -19.66 20.13 6.76
N HIS A 382 -20.89 20.45 7.15
CA HIS A 382 -21.86 21.15 6.29
C HIS A 382 -21.38 22.57 5.98
N ASP A 383 -20.90 23.32 6.98
CA ASP A 383 -20.33 24.67 6.78
C ASP A 383 -19.16 24.68 5.79
N LEU A 384 -18.37 23.60 5.73
CA LEU A 384 -17.24 23.48 4.80
C LEU A 384 -17.68 23.12 3.36
N LEU A 385 -18.86 22.51 3.20
CA LEU A 385 -19.40 22.07 1.92
C LEU A 385 -20.41 23.05 1.32
N ASP A 386 -21.03 23.91 2.15
CA ASP A 386 -21.94 24.92 1.69
C ASP A 386 -21.18 26.07 0.99
N GLU A 387 -21.51 26.31 -0.28
CA GLU A 387 -20.93 27.40 -1.09
C GLU A 387 -21.39 28.81 -0.63
N PHE A 388 -22.26 28.92 0.38
CA PHE A 388 -22.83 30.17 0.85
C PHE A 388 -22.13 30.72 2.09
N ASP A 389 -21.54 31.89 1.93
CA ASP A 389 -21.12 32.98 2.84
C ASP A 389 -21.07 32.67 4.36
N THR A 390 -20.38 31.61 4.74
CA THR A 390 -20.03 31.30 6.14
C THR A 390 -18.71 31.97 6.51
N ASP A 391 -18.48 32.19 7.83
CA ASP A 391 -17.21 32.76 8.34
C ASP A 391 -15.97 31.98 7.87
N VAL A 392 -16.13 30.69 7.53
CA VAL A 392 -15.07 29.82 7.00
C VAL A 392 -14.78 30.11 5.53
N SER A 393 -15.81 30.47 4.74
CA SER A 393 -15.64 30.85 3.33
C SER A 393 -14.91 32.17 3.17
N ARG A 394 -14.96 33.04 4.19
CA ARG A 394 -14.22 34.33 4.23
C ARG A 394 -12.73 34.15 4.50
N GLU A 395 -12.31 33.02 5.09
CA GLU A 395 -10.89 32.69 5.28
C GLU A 395 -10.24 32.12 4.01
N ALA A 396 -11.02 31.67 3.01
CA ALA A 396 -10.56 31.12 1.75
C ALA A 396 -10.30 32.25 0.74
N ASN A 397 -9.05 32.71 0.67
CA ASN A 397 -8.63 33.84 -0.15
C ASN A 397 -8.37 33.49 -1.64
N SER A 398 -8.41 32.21 -2.00
CA SER A 398 -8.13 31.73 -3.36
C SER A 398 -9.05 30.56 -3.77
N GLU A 399 -9.13 30.27 -5.07
CA GLU A 399 -9.84 29.10 -5.58
C GLU A 399 -9.23 27.79 -5.02
N GLY A 400 -7.91 27.75 -4.81
CA GLY A 400 -7.20 26.65 -4.16
C GLY A 400 -7.63 26.44 -2.70
N ASP A 401 -7.86 27.52 -1.95
CA ASP A 401 -8.34 27.45 -0.56
C ASP A 401 -9.78 26.93 -0.48
N ARG A 402 -10.64 27.32 -1.42
CA ARG A 402 -12.02 26.80 -1.49
C ARG A 402 -12.03 25.29 -1.79
N ALA A 403 -11.23 24.85 -2.75
CA ALA A 403 -11.08 23.43 -3.05
C ALA A 403 -10.51 22.64 -1.87
N ALA A 404 -9.59 23.22 -1.11
CA ALA A 404 -9.02 22.62 0.11
C ALA A 404 -10.09 22.53 1.23
N THR A 405 -10.92 23.56 1.39
CA THR A 405 -12.03 23.60 2.35
C THR A 405 -13.07 22.51 2.04
N ALA A 406 -13.51 22.42 0.79
CA ALA A 406 -14.46 21.39 0.35
C ALA A 406 -13.92 19.97 0.59
N ARG A 407 -12.63 19.73 0.32
CA ARG A 407 -11.99 18.43 0.59
C ARG A 407 -12.06 18.03 2.06
N VAL A 408 -11.83 18.97 2.99
CA VAL A 408 -11.98 18.69 4.43
C VAL A 408 -13.43 18.34 4.75
N GLY A 409 -14.40 19.06 4.20
CA GLY A 409 -15.83 18.75 4.35
C GLY A 409 -16.17 17.31 3.89
N GLU A 410 -15.71 16.90 2.70
CA GLU A 410 -15.90 15.52 2.19
C GLU A 410 -15.30 14.47 3.15
N VAL A 411 -14.09 14.71 3.65
CA VAL A 411 -13.40 13.83 4.61
C VAL A 411 -14.20 13.67 5.90
N LEU A 412 -14.78 14.75 6.42
CA LEU A 412 -15.63 14.70 7.61
C LEU A 412 -16.92 13.93 7.35
N VAL A 413 -17.51 14.06 6.16
CA VAL A 413 -18.69 13.27 5.77
C VAL A 413 -18.35 11.78 5.67
N ASP A 414 -17.22 11.42 5.09
CA ASP A 414 -16.77 10.02 5.01
C ASP A 414 -16.52 9.44 6.41
N PHE A 415 -15.87 10.20 7.29
CA PHE A 415 -15.72 9.81 8.70
C PHE A 415 -17.08 9.57 9.38
N LEU A 416 -18.04 10.50 9.21
CA LEU A 416 -19.36 10.41 9.83
C LEU A 416 -20.24 9.30 9.25
N ARG A 417 -19.99 8.84 8.02
CA ARG A 417 -20.61 7.62 7.46
C ARG A 417 -20.10 6.36 8.16
N GLU A 418 -18.78 6.30 8.40
CA GLU A 418 -18.18 5.15 9.11
C GLU A 418 -18.49 5.19 10.62
N GLN A 419 -18.61 6.37 11.19
CA GLN A 419 -18.82 6.59 12.62
C GLN A 419 -19.91 7.65 12.86
N PRO A 420 -21.20 7.30 12.76
CA PRO A 420 -22.32 8.23 12.82
C PRO A 420 -22.43 9.04 14.13
N TYR A 421 -21.84 8.52 15.21
CA TYR A 421 -21.84 9.14 16.54
C TYR A 421 -20.45 9.61 16.96
N GLY A 422 -19.46 9.61 16.04
CA GLY A 422 -18.09 10.01 16.32
C GLY A 422 -17.95 11.51 16.53
N ASP A 423 -17.25 11.90 17.58
CA ASP A 423 -16.86 13.29 17.91
C ASP A 423 -15.46 13.62 17.35
N GLY A 424 -14.92 14.79 17.69
CA GLY A 424 -13.57 15.20 17.28
C GLY A 424 -12.45 14.32 17.83
N THR A 425 -12.65 13.64 18.98
CA THR A 425 -11.69 12.67 19.52
C THR A 425 -11.70 11.39 18.70
N ALA A 426 -12.89 10.93 18.32
CA ALA A 426 -13.05 9.80 17.42
C ALA A 426 -12.47 10.11 16.01
N LEU A 427 -12.68 11.34 15.51
CA LEU A 427 -12.07 11.82 14.27
C LEU A 427 -10.54 11.78 14.34
N ARG A 428 -9.93 12.24 15.42
CA ARG A 428 -8.47 12.19 15.62
C ARG A 428 -7.96 10.74 15.55
N SER A 429 -8.63 9.82 16.23
CA SER A 429 -8.28 8.41 16.22
C SER A 429 -8.46 7.78 14.84
N TRP A 430 -9.49 8.19 14.10
CA TRP A 430 -9.74 7.75 12.71
C TRP A 430 -8.66 8.29 11.76
N LEU A 431 -8.30 9.56 11.85
CA LEU A 431 -7.22 10.17 11.07
C LEU A 431 -5.85 9.53 11.35
N ALA A 432 -5.61 9.01 12.56
CA ALA A 432 -4.40 8.24 12.86
C ALA A 432 -4.36 6.88 12.13
N THR A 433 -5.52 6.34 11.74
CA THR A 433 -5.65 5.04 11.06
C THR A 433 -6.06 5.14 9.60
N VAL A 434 -6.58 6.28 9.15
CA VAL A 434 -7.05 6.54 7.77
C VAL A 434 -6.38 7.79 7.22
N ASP A 435 -5.81 7.74 5.99
CA ASP A 435 -5.30 8.91 5.27
C ASP A 435 -6.33 9.38 4.22
N PRO A 436 -7.23 10.29 4.57
CA PRO A 436 -8.31 10.68 3.67
C PRO A 436 -7.88 11.67 2.57
N PHE A 437 -6.67 12.28 2.71
CA PHE A 437 -6.14 13.26 1.77
C PHE A 437 -5.19 12.66 0.74
N GLY A 438 -5.22 11.34 0.55
CA GLY A 438 -4.42 10.64 -0.46
C GLY A 438 -4.45 11.38 -1.80
N ILE A 439 -3.31 11.47 -2.46
CA ILE A 439 -3.01 12.33 -3.62
C ILE A 439 -4.13 12.32 -4.67
N ARG A 440 -4.91 13.40 -4.76
CA ARG A 440 -5.90 13.63 -5.82
C ARG A 440 -5.41 14.62 -6.89
N ASP A 441 -4.42 15.46 -6.59
CA ASP A 441 -3.84 16.37 -7.58
C ASP A 441 -2.67 15.70 -8.28
N VAL A 442 -2.84 15.43 -9.58
CA VAL A 442 -1.90 14.67 -10.40
C VAL A 442 -0.91 15.54 -11.16
N SER A 443 -0.99 16.87 -11.09
CA SER A 443 -0.12 17.73 -11.88
C SER A 443 1.29 17.88 -11.28
N GLY A 444 2.32 17.87 -12.13
CA GLY A 444 3.71 18.09 -11.74
C GLY A 444 4.54 16.83 -11.50
N VAL A 445 5.83 17.05 -11.24
CA VAL A 445 6.83 15.99 -11.00
C VAL A 445 6.80 15.55 -9.55
N GLU A 446 6.75 14.26 -9.30
CA GLU A 446 6.91 13.74 -7.95
C GLU A 446 8.39 13.57 -7.60
N VAL A 447 8.79 14.14 -6.47
CA VAL A 447 10.15 13.99 -5.94
C VAL A 447 10.06 13.27 -4.59
N LEU A 448 10.56 12.04 -4.54
CA LEU A 448 10.37 11.14 -3.41
C LEU A 448 11.67 10.47 -2.99
N THR A 449 11.66 9.91 -1.76
CA THR A 449 12.70 8.93 -1.40
C THR A 449 12.35 7.55 -1.96
N PHE A 450 13.36 6.67 -2.11
CA PHE A 450 13.16 5.29 -2.55
C PHE A 450 12.10 4.57 -1.71
N HIS A 451 12.10 4.74 -0.39
CA HIS A 451 11.09 4.16 0.50
C HIS A 451 9.68 4.66 0.20
N ALA A 452 9.52 5.96 -0.03
CA ALA A 452 8.23 6.58 -0.29
C ALA A 452 7.66 6.24 -1.67
N SER A 453 8.47 5.67 -2.57
CA SER A 453 8.05 5.24 -3.91
C SER A 453 7.40 3.85 -3.94
N LYS A 454 7.52 3.07 -2.85
CA LYS A 454 6.94 1.74 -2.78
C LYS A 454 5.42 1.77 -2.96
N GLY A 455 4.89 0.81 -3.71
CA GLY A 455 3.46 0.73 -4.05
C GLY A 455 3.02 1.62 -5.21
N ARG A 456 3.93 2.44 -5.77
CA ARG A 456 3.66 3.40 -6.84
C ARG A 456 4.38 3.02 -8.13
N GLU A 457 4.02 3.68 -9.24
CA GLU A 457 4.64 3.45 -10.55
C GLU A 457 4.45 4.68 -11.44
N TRP A 458 5.42 4.91 -12.33
CA TRP A 458 5.41 6.01 -13.28
C TRP A 458 5.99 5.58 -14.62
N PRO A 459 5.50 6.13 -15.75
CA PRO A 459 6.08 5.93 -17.06
C PRO A 459 7.57 6.31 -17.12
N THR A 460 7.95 7.43 -16.52
CA THR A 460 9.34 7.92 -16.51
C THR A 460 9.83 8.14 -15.09
N VAL A 461 10.96 7.51 -14.75
CA VAL A 461 11.60 7.64 -13.44
C VAL A 461 13.05 8.01 -13.56
N PHE A 462 13.47 9.03 -12.80
CA PHE A 462 14.85 9.42 -12.59
C PHE A 462 15.30 8.92 -11.21
N VAL A 463 16.29 8.02 -11.17
CA VAL A 463 16.85 7.48 -9.93
C VAL A 463 18.18 8.16 -9.68
N VAL A 464 18.26 9.05 -8.70
CA VAL A 464 19.40 9.95 -8.50
C VAL A 464 20.25 9.59 -7.27
N GLY A 465 21.55 9.91 -7.32
CA GLY A 465 22.48 9.67 -6.22
C GLY A 465 22.85 8.19 -6.07
N VAL A 466 22.94 7.44 -7.19
CA VAL A 466 23.29 6.01 -7.17
C VAL A 466 24.80 5.82 -7.12
N GLU A 467 25.37 6.13 -5.96
CA GLU A 467 26.81 6.09 -5.69
C GLU A 467 27.09 5.48 -4.32
N LYS A 468 28.28 4.94 -4.13
CA LYS A 468 28.72 4.35 -2.86
C LYS A 468 28.63 5.35 -1.71
N GLY A 469 27.96 4.96 -0.63
CA GLY A 469 27.70 5.79 0.54
C GLY A 469 26.30 6.42 0.55
N LEU A 470 25.58 6.40 -0.59
CA LEU A 470 24.15 6.65 -0.71
C LEU A 470 23.39 5.37 -1.10
N SER A 471 23.92 4.60 -2.06
CA SER A 471 23.34 3.32 -2.46
C SER A 471 24.48 2.30 -2.70
N PRO A 472 24.82 1.43 -1.71
CA PRO A 472 24.25 1.35 -0.36
C PRO A 472 24.56 2.58 0.50
N HIS A 473 23.62 2.90 1.41
CA HIS A 473 23.82 3.97 2.37
C HIS A 473 24.95 3.62 3.34
N ARG A 474 25.77 4.61 3.73
CA ARG A 474 26.96 4.42 4.60
C ARG A 474 26.66 3.78 5.97
N ALA A 475 25.41 3.86 6.45
CA ALA A 475 24.98 3.22 7.68
C ALA A 475 24.75 1.70 7.54
N ALA A 476 24.64 1.18 6.32
CA ALA A 476 24.48 -0.25 6.05
C ALA A 476 25.82 -0.97 6.18
N THR A 477 26.14 -1.43 7.40
CA THR A 477 27.44 -2.03 7.73
C THR A 477 27.39 -3.55 7.88
N THR A 478 26.20 -4.15 7.89
CA THR A 478 26.01 -5.61 7.95
C THR A 478 25.55 -6.15 6.61
N ASN A 479 25.81 -7.43 6.32
CA ASN A 479 25.34 -8.06 5.09
C ASN A 479 23.81 -7.95 4.93
N GLY A 480 23.04 -8.10 6.01
CA GLY A 480 21.58 -7.94 5.97
C GLY A 480 21.14 -6.51 5.61
N ALA A 481 21.82 -5.49 6.18
CA ALA A 481 21.54 -4.09 5.85
C ALA A 481 21.93 -3.74 4.41
N VAL A 482 23.06 -4.28 3.91
CA VAL A 482 23.47 -4.12 2.50
C VAL A 482 22.45 -4.80 1.57
N ALA A 483 21.97 -5.98 1.93
CA ALA A 483 20.93 -6.69 1.19
C ALA A 483 19.60 -5.91 1.17
N GLU A 484 19.24 -5.23 2.26
CA GLU A 484 18.06 -4.33 2.28
C GLU A 484 18.26 -3.10 1.38
N GLU A 485 19.46 -2.51 1.33
CA GLU A 485 19.78 -1.41 0.42
C GLU A 485 19.71 -1.85 -1.06
N ALA A 486 20.10 -3.09 -1.37
CA ALA A 486 19.92 -3.64 -2.73
C ALA A 486 18.43 -3.77 -3.08
N ARG A 487 17.60 -4.32 -2.17
CA ARG A 487 16.14 -4.36 -2.37
C ARG A 487 15.55 -2.96 -2.54
N LEU A 488 16.07 -1.99 -1.82
CA LEU A 488 15.60 -0.62 -1.90
C LEU A 488 15.91 0.02 -3.26
N LEU A 489 17.11 -0.22 -3.82
CA LEU A 489 17.44 0.22 -5.18
C LEU A 489 16.60 -0.55 -6.22
N TYR A 490 16.43 -1.86 -6.06
CA TYR A 490 15.54 -2.66 -6.89
C TYR A 490 14.11 -2.10 -6.91
N VAL A 491 13.56 -1.74 -5.76
CA VAL A 491 12.24 -1.09 -5.66
C VAL A 491 12.24 0.21 -6.46
N ALA A 492 13.25 1.07 -6.31
CA ALA A 492 13.31 2.35 -7.00
C ALA A 492 13.35 2.17 -8.54
N LEU A 493 14.18 1.27 -9.06
CA LEU A 493 14.29 0.98 -10.49
C LEU A 493 12.98 0.44 -11.06
N THR A 494 12.36 -0.52 -10.36
CA THR A 494 11.12 -1.18 -10.80
C THR A 494 9.86 -0.33 -10.60
N ARG A 495 9.99 0.93 -10.18
CA ARG A 495 8.90 1.92 -10.24
C ARG A 495 8.68 2.46 -11.64
N ALA A 496 9.71 2.40 -12.49
CA ALA A 496 9.59 2.80 -13.89
C ALA A 496 8.84 1.75 -14.71
N THR A 497 7.92 2.20 -15.56
CA THR A 497 7.28 1.33 -16.55
C THR A 497 8.00 1.37 -17.88
N ASP A 498 8.34 2.56 -18.39
CA ASP A 498 8.87 2.76 -19.74
C ASP A 498 10.30 3.25 -19.78
N VAL A 499 10.62 4.29 -19.03
CA VAL A 499 11.92 4.96 -19.04
C VAL A 499 12.48 5.04 -17.64
N CYS A 500 13.72 4.56 -17.48
CA CYS A 500 14.47 4.70 -16.25
C CYS A 500 15.82 5.35 -16.55
N GLN A 501 16.09 6.51 -15.91
CA GLN A 501 17.38 7.18 -15.99
C GLN A 501 18.03 7.16 -14.60
N VAL A 502 19.23 6.61 -14.52
CA VAL A 502 20.00 6.50 -13.28
C VAL A 502 21.15 7.50 -13.32
N SER A 503 21.34 8.25 -12.26
CA SER A 503 22.43 9.21 -12.18
C SER A 503 23.23 9.11 -10.88
N ARG A 504 24.47 9.62 -10.95
CA ARG A 504 25.38 9.75 -9.83
C ARG A 504 26.22 11.01 -9.94
N ALA A 505 26.72 11.51 -8.83
CA ALA A 505 27.73 12.54 -8.79
C ALA A 505 29.13 11.95 -8.57
N GLU A 506 30.15 12.42 -9.30
CA GLU A 506 31.57 12.04 -9.08
C GLU A 506 32.15 12.67 -7.82
N ARG A 507 31.59 13.82 -7.40
CA ARG A 507 31.88 14.49 -6.13
C ARG A 507 30.60 14.86 -5.44
N ARG A 508 30.55 14.65 -4.12
CA ARG A 508 29.41 15.08 -3.28
C ARG A 508 29.92 15.58 -1.93
N ALA A 509 29.47 16.76 -1.53
CA ALA A 509 29.95 17.45 -0.31
C ALA A 509 31.49 17.60 -0.31
N GLY A 510 32.08 17.88 -1.46
CA GLY A 510 33.53 18.03 -1.63
C GLY A 510 34.33 16.73 -1.74
N TYR A 511 33.74 15.57 -1.48
CA TYR A 511 34.43 14.27 -1.52
C TYR A 511 34.18 13.53 -2.84
N ARG A 512 35.23 12.90 -3.38
CA ARG A 512 35.09 11.98 -4.53
C ARG A 512 34.22 10.76 -4.17
N ARG A 513 33.31 10.37 -5.08
CA ARG A 513 32.42 9.24 -4.94
C ARG A 513 32.71 8.17 -6.00
N GLN A 514 32.57 6.93 -5.62
CA GLN A 514 32.62 5.79 -6.53
C GLN A 514 31.18 5.43 -6.98
N PRO A 515 31.00 4.82 -8.16
CA PRO A 515 29.71 4.24 -8.56
C PRO A 515 29.13 3.32 -7.46
N SER A 516 27.85 3.10 -7.50
CA SER A 516 27.22 2.09 -6.62
C SER A 516 27.71 0.70 -6.99
N PRO A 517 28.18 -0.12 -6.03
CA PRO A 517 28.57 -1.49 -6.30
C PRO A 517 27.41 -2.37 -6.80
N PHE A 518 26.18 -1.95 -6.57
CA PHE A 518 24.99 -2.67 -7.05
C PHE A 518 24.80 -2.62 -8.57
N LEU A 519 25.50 -1.75 -9.27
CA LEU A 519 25.48 -1.63 -10.72
C LEU A 519 26.85 -1.94 -11.36
N ASP A 520 27.79 -2.47 -10.58
CA ASP A 520 29.08 -2.87 -11.12
C ASP A 520 28.90 -3.98 -12.17
N GLY A 521 29.49 -3.79 -13.35
CA GLY A 521 29.37 -4.74 -14.47
C GLY A 521 28.01 -4.77 -15.17
N PHE A 522 27.06 -3.90 -14.79
CA PHE A 522 25.80 -3.79 -15.51
C PHE A 522 25.96 -2.94 -16.77
N GLU A 523 25.75 -3.55 -17.94
CA GLU A 523 25.74 -2.86 -19.24
C GLU A 523 24.30 -2.76 -19.78
N PRO A 524 23.70 -1.56 -19.84
CA PRO A 524 22.29 -1.40 -20.23
C PRO A 524 21.96 -1.87 -21.66
N ALA A 525 22.95 -1.87 -22.55
CA ALA A 525 22.76 -2.23 -23.96
C ALA A 525 22.83 -3.75 -24.23
N SER A 526 23.39 -4.54 -23.31
CA SER A 526 23.64 -5.97 -23.46
C SER A 526 22.64 -6.87 -22.71
N ALA A 527 21.60 -6.28 -22.10
CA ALA A 527 20.59 -7.08 -21.39
C ALA A 527 19.88 -8.02 -22.39
N PRO A 528 20.06 -9.36 -22.29
CA PRO A 528 19.39 -10.27 -23.18
C PRO A 528 17.88 -10.14 -22.98
N ILE A 529 17.13 -10.12 -24.06
CA ILE A 529 15.68 -10.38 -24.02
C ILE A 529 15.57 -11.85 -23.61
N ALA A 530 15.38 -12.10 -22.32
CA ALA A 530 15.15 -13.47 -21.85
C ALA A 530 13.83 -13.93 -22.46
N GLU A 531 13.85 -15.08 -23.15
CA GLU A 531 12.61 -15.68 -23.59
C GLU A 531 11.69 -15.88 -22.38
N PRO A 532 10.43 -15.41 -22.45
CA PRO A 532 9.51 -15.63 -21.36
C PRO A 532 9.42 -17.13 -21.10
N PRO A 533 9.45 -17.59 -19.83
CA PRO A 533 9.26 -18.99 -19.55
C PRO A 533 7.96 -19.41 -20.23
N VAL A 534 8.01 -20.50 -20.99
CA VAL A 534 6.83 -21.08 -21.63
C VAL A 534 5.85 -21.41 -20.51
N LEU A 535 5.02 -20.43 -20.18
CA LEU A 535 3.85 -20.67 -19.35
C LEU A 535 3.10 -21.75 -20.10
N ARG A 536 3.06 -22.95 -19.52
CA ARG A 536 2.14 -23.98 -20.00
C ARG A 536 0.83 -23.28 -20.22
N THR A 537 0.41 -23.19 -21.44
CA THR A 537 -0.78 -22.47 -21.90
C THR A 537 -1.92 -22.90 -21.00
N ILE A 538 -2.33 -22.00 -20.08
CA ILE A 538 -3.61 -22.13 -19.43
C ILE A 538 -4.58 -22.13 -20.60
N ASP A 539 -5.14 -23.29 -20.88
CA ASP A 539 -6.01 -23.67 -21.94
C ASP A 539 -6.56 -22.52 -22.79
N ALA A 540 -6.33 -22.57 -24.10
CA ALA A 540 -7.00 -21.69 -25.08
C ALA A 540 -8.52 -21.67 -24.85
N ASP A 541 -9.09 -22.74 -24.30
CA ASP A 541 -10.48 -22.88 -23.91
C ASP A 541 -10.86 -21.96 -22.72
N ARG A 542 -10.02 -21.82 -21.70
CA ARG A 542 -10.27 -20.88 -20.59
C ARG A 542 -10.17 -19.40 -21.02
N ARG A 543 -9.31 -19.09 -22.02
CA ARG A 543 -9.30 -17.74 -22.60
C ARG A 543 -10.59 -17.48 -23.36
N ARG A 544 -11.03 -18.40 -24.20
CA ARG A 544 -12.29 -18.31 -24.96
C ARG A 544 -13.51 -18.20 -24.03
N GLU A 545 -13.54 -18.95 -22.94
CA GLU A 545 -14.60 -18.89 -21.93
C GLU A 545 -14.65 -17.53 -21.24
N ARG A 546 -13.49 -16.97 -20.92
CA ARG A 546 -13.35 -15.66 -20.29
C ARG A 546 -13.78 -14.54 -21.23
N ASP A 547 -13.28 -14.53 -22.48
CA ASP A 547 -13.65 -13.53 -23.47
C ASP A 547 -15.15 -13.57 -23.76
N ARG A 548 -15.75 -14.76 -23.69
CA ARG A 548 -17.19 -14.97 -23.80
C ARG A 548 -17.95 -14.37 -22.62
N MET A 549 -17.49 -14.59 -21.40
CA MET A 549 -18.10 -14.03 -20.22
C MET A 549 -18.03 -12.49 -20.21
N ASP A 550 -16.90 -11.91 -20.58
CA ASP A 550 -16.72 -10.46 -20.66
C ASP A 550 -17.71 -9.83 -21.67
N ARG A 551 -17.92 -10.47 -22.84
CA ARG A 551 -18.91 -10.03 -23.82
C ARG A 551 -20.36 -10.14 -23.32
N LEU A 552 -20.69 -11.21 -22.60
CA LEU A 552 -22.01 -11.37 -22.00
C LEU A 552 -22.29 -10.34 -20.92
N VAL A 553 -21.29 -9.94 -20.14
CA VAL A 553 -21.41 -8.84 -19.16
C VAL A 553 -21.71 -7.52 -19.88
N LEU A 554 -20.99 -7.18 -20.94
CA LEU A 554 -21.23 -5.96 -21.73
C LEU A 554 -22.61 -5.97 -22.38
N TRP A 555 -23.05 -7.11 -22.92
CA TRP A 555 -24.40 -7.28 -23.43
C TRP A 555 -25.46 -7.00 -22.36
N ARG A 556 -25.33 -7.60 -21.18
CA ARG A 556 -26.23 -7.40 -20.04
C ARG A 556 -26.34 -5.93 -19.65
N GLU A 557 -25.19 -5.25 -19.50
CA GLU A 557 -25.15 -3.84 -19.14
C GLU A 557 -25.84 -2.96 -20.19
N SER A 558 -25.63 -3.25 -21.47
CA SER A 558 -26.28 -2.54 -22.57
C SER A 558 -27.79 -2.80 -22.59
N ALA A 559 -28.22 -4.04 -22.40
CA ALA A 559 -29.62 -4.41 -22.37
C ALA A 559 -30.37 -3.81 -21.16
N ALA A 560 -29.77 -3.86 -19.97
CA ALA A 560 -30.32 -3.29 -18.74
C ALA A 560 -30.48 -1.77 -18.83
N ARG A 561 -29.48 -1.06 -19.40
CA ARG A 561 -29.56 0.39 -19.64
C ARG A 561 -30.71 0.79 -20.55
N ARG A 562 -31.03 0.00 -21.59
CA ARG A 562 -32.13 0.28 -22.52
C ARG A 562 -33.49 0.22 -21.86
N ILE A 563 -33.67 -0.56 -20.82
CA ILE A 563 -34.95 -0.71 -20.12
C ILE A 563 -34.97 -0.06 -18.73
N GLY A 564 -33.87 0.60 -18.34
CA GLY A 564 -33.80 1.39 -17.11
C GLY A 564 -33.78 0.57 -15.80
N VAL A 565 -33.25 -0.66 -15.82
CA VAL A 565 -33.12 -1.52 -14.63
C VAL A 565 -31.65 -1.79 -14.30
N LEU A 566 -31.38 -2.27 -13.08
CA LEU A 566 -30.03 -2.69 -12.70
C LEU A 566 -29.61 -3.95 -13.51
N PRO A 567 -28.35 -4.06 -13.93
CA PRO A 567 -27.86 -5.23 -14.67
C PRO A 567 -28.11 -6.56 -13.97
N SER A 568 -28.00 -6.60 -12.65
CA SER A 568 -28.27 -7.81 -11.83
C SER A 568 -29.76 -8.17 -11.74
N GLU A 569 -30.65 -7.18 -11.82
CA GLU A 569 -32.09 -7.41 -11.87
C GLU A 569 -32.53 -7.89 -13.25
N PHE A 570 -31.89 -7.38 -14.31
CA PHE A 570 -32.15 -7.79 -15.69
C PHE A 570 -31.72 -9.24 -15.94
N CYS A 571 -30.51 -9.60 -15.56
CA CYS A 571 -29.97 -10.95 -15.69
C CYS A 571 -28.97 -11.23 -14.57
N PRO A 572 -29.32 -12.05 -13.56
CA PRO A 572 -28.44 -12.41 -12.47
C PRO A 572 -27.14 -13.08 -12.95
N ASP A 573 -26.04 -12.91 -12.22
CA ASP A 573 -24.73 -13.49 -12.57
C ASP A 573 -24.77 -15.02 -12.74
N ALA A 574 -25.60 -15.71 -11.93
CA ALA A 574 -25.81 -17.15 -12.08
C ALA A 574 -26.45 -17.55 -13.42
N ALA A 575 -27.36 -16.70 -13.94
CA ALA A 575 -27.97 -16.92 -15.25
C ALA A 575 -26.96 -16.63 -16.37
N LEU A 576 -26.14 -15.60 -16.23
CA LEU A 576 -25.08 -15.27 -17.18
C LEU A 576 -24.05 -16.42 -17.33
N ARG A 577 -23.68 -17.05 -16.22
CA ARG A 577 -22.78 -18.23 -16.24
C ARG A 577 -23.40 -19.40 -16.95
N ARG A 578 -24.65 -19.73 -16.66
CA ARG A 578 -25.36 -20.80 -17.37
C ARG A 578 -25.49 -20.53 -18.86
N ILE A 579 -25.63 -19.27 -19.28
CA ILE A 579 -25.59 -18.86 -20.69
C ILE A 579 -24.18 -19.12 -21.26
N ALA A 580 -23.13 -18.73 -20.57
CA ALA A 580 -21.75 -18.96 -21.03
C ALA A 580 -21.39 -20.44 -21.18
N GLU A 581 -21.87 -21.28 -20.27
CA GLU A 581 -21.64 -22.74 -20.25
C GLU A 581 -22.49 -23.45 -21.30
N SER A 582 -23.81 -23.19 -21.33
CA SER A 582 -24.74 -23.88 -22.22
C SER A 582 -24.75 -23.38 -23.65
N GLN A 583 -24.24 -22.15 -23.89
CA GLN A 583 -24.17 -21.47 -25.19
C GLN A 583 -25.48 -21.59 -26.01
N PRO A 584 -26.61 -21.13 -25.48
CA PRO A 584 -27.91 -21.31 -26.11
C PRO A 584 -27.94 -20.64 -27.49
N ARG A 585 -28.49 -21.35 -28.49
CA ARG A 585 -28.63 -20.88 -29.88
C ARG A 585 -30.07 -20.60 -30.26
N ASP A 586 -31.01 -20.99 -29.42
CA ASP A 586 -32.45 -20.72 -29.60
C ASP A 586 -33.12 -20.31 -28.28
N ALA A 587 -34.31 -19.77 -28.38
CA ALA A 587 -35.06 -19.25 -27.23
C ALA A 587 -35.42 -20.33 -26.20
N ALA A 588 -35.66 -21.54 -26.64
CA ALA A 588 -35.99 -22.65 -25.73
C ALA A 588 -34.77 -23.11 -24.92
N ALA A 589 -33.58 -23.12 -25.53
CA ALA A 589 -32.33 -23.39 -24.83
C ALA A 589 -31.99 -22.26 -23.84
N LEU A 590 -32.22 -21.00 -24.22
CA LEU A 590 -32.01 -19.84 -23.33
C LEU A 590 -32.95 -19.89 -22.11
N ASP A 591 -34.21 -20.23 -22.33
CA ASP A 591 -35.20 -20.37 -21.25
C ASP A 591 -34.82 -21.49 -20.27
N ARG A 592 -34.40 -22.65 -20.78
CA ARG A 592 -33.90 -23.75 -19.94
C ARG A 592 -32.68 -23.35 -19.11
N ALA A 593 -31.78 -22.54 -19.69
CA ALA A 593 -30.56 -22.08 -19.00
C ALA A 593 -30.85 -21.03 -17.94
N THR A 594 -31.82 -20.17 -18.15
CA THR A 594 -32.03 -18.97 -17.34
C THR A 594 -33.31 -18.96 -16.50
N GLY A 595 -34.36 -19.64 -16.96
CA GLY A 595 -35.70 -19.60 -16.34
C GLY A 595 -36.43 -18.25 -16.55
N LEU A 596 -36.06 -17.46 -17.56
CA LEU A 596 -36.62 -16.14 -17.81
C LEU A 596 -38.03 -16.17 -18.44
N GLY A 597 -38.51 -17.33 -18.84
CA GLY A 597 -39.76 -17.54 -19.55
C GLY A 597 -39.62 -17.40 -21.07
N ALA A 598 -40.47 -18.14 -21.83
CA ALA A 598 -40.33 -18.29 -23.27
C ALA A 598 -40.37 -16.95 -24.02
N MET A 599 -41.31 -16.03 -23.69
CA MET A 599 -41.42 -14.74 -24.35
C MET A 599 -40.21 -13.82 -24.12
N THR A 600 -39.61 -13.85 -22.92
CA THR A 600 -38.43 -13.07 -22.60
C THR A 600 -37.22 -13.63 -23.35
N SER A 601 -37.08 -14.94 -23.35
CA SER A 601 -35.99 -15.66 -24.02
C SER A 601 -36.03 -15.43 -25.55
N GLU A 602 -37.21 -15.38 -26.15
CA GLU A 602 -37.39 -15.07 -27.58
C GLU A 602 -36.94 -13.65 -27.95
N ARG A 603 -37.14 -12.66 -27.06
CA ARG A 603 -36.66 -11.29 -27.25
C ARG A 603 -35.15 -11.13 -27.04
N LEU A 604 -34.54 -11.96 -26.23
CA LEU A 604 -33.16 -11.78 -25.82
C LEU A 604 -32.17 -12.67 -26.60
N ILE A 605 -32.65 -13.75 -27.22
CA ILE A 605 -31.78 -14.74 -27.85
C ILE A 605 -30.84 -14.16 -28.91
N ALA A 606 -31.31 -13.24 -29.72
CA ALA A 606 -30.49 -12.62 -30.79
C ALA A 606 -29.28 -11.88 -30.19
N GLY A 607 -29.50 -11.11 -29.11
CA GLY A 607 -28.44 -10.37 -28.41
C GLY A 607 -27.49 -11.28 -27.66
N VAL A 608 -27.98 -12.39 -27.08
CA VAL A 608 -27.17 -13.40 -26.43
C VAL A 608 -26.27 -14.12 -27.44
N VAL A 609 -26.81 -14.52 -28.59
CA VAL A 609 -26.03 -15.19 -29.64
C VAL A 609 -24.96 -14.25 -30.20
N ALA A 610 -25.28 -12.99 -30.45
CA ALA A 610 -24.30 -11.98 -30.89
C ALA A 610 -23.17 -11.80 -29.87
N ALA A 611 -23.47 -11.75 -28.58
CA ALA A 611 -22.45 -11.67 -27.51
C ALA A 611 -21.60 -12.95 -27.42
N LEU A 612 -22.19 -14.12 -27.61
CA LEU A 612 -21.46 -15.39 -27.61
C LEU A 612 -20.49 -15.50 -28.79
N ASP A 613 -20.89 -15.02 -29.98
CA ASP A 613 -20.12 -15.11 -31.22
C ASP A 613 -19.12 -13.95 -31.40
N GLY A 614 -19.24 -12.87 -30.61
CA GLY A 614 -18.38 -11.69 -30.73
C GLY A 614 -18.71 -10.80 -31.91
N SER A 615 -19.96 -10.82 -32.39
CA SER A 615 -20.46 -10.08 -33.54
C SER A 615 -21.34 -8.88 -33.17
N GLY A 616 -21.23 -8.40 -31.92
CA GLY A 616 -22.02 -7.28 -31.42
C GLY A 616 -21.20 -6.03 -31.08
#